data_2b9f3a4579ad28889091d62db78f25f7
#
_entry.id   2b9f3a4579ad28889091d62db78f25f7
#
_cell.length_a   1.000
_cell.length_b   1.000
_cell.length_c   1.000
_cell.angle_alpha   90.00
_cell.angle_beta   90.00
_cell.angle_gamma   90.00
#
_symmetry.space_group_name_H-M   'P 1'
#
loop_
_entity.id
_entity.type
_entity.pdbx_description
1 polymer ?
#
loop_
_entity_poly.entity_id
_entity_poly.type
_entity_poly.pdbx_seq_one_letter_code
_entity_poly.pdbx_strand_id
1 'polypeptide(L)'
;MLHADEHTGFFFYLIMKYKNLFFDLDDTLWAFSLNARNTFEEIYHKYQFNRYFDSFHHFYSIYQDINVKLWAEYGDGKITKQQLNNERFYYPLKSVGVFDETLAQTYSANFFELIPTKSALMPHAKE
;
A
#
# COMPACT_ATOMS: atom_id res chain seq x y z
N MET A 1 -9.09 16.17 -1.93
CA MET A 1 -9.26 15.13 -0.92
C MET A 1 -8.34 13.95 -1.20
N LEU A 2 -7.70 13.43 -0.19
CA LEU A 2 -6.83 12.29 -0.35
C LEU A 2 -7.63 10.99 -0.35
N HIS A 3 -7.23 10.07 -1.20
CA HIS A 3 -7.77 8.72 -1.18
C HIS A 3 -7.19 7.97 0.01
N ALA A 4 -7.90 6.91 0.46
CA ALA A 4 -7.40 6.08 1.56
C ALA A 4 -5.99 5.57 1.27
N ASP A 5 -5.72 5.22 0.02
CA ASP A 5 -4.41 4.73 -0.37
C ASP A 5 -3.34 5.81 -0.20
N GLU A 6 -3.66 7.05 -0.55
CA GLU A 6 -2.70 8.14 -0.40
C GLU A 6 -2.39 8.39 1.07
N HIS A 7 -3.40 8.31 1.92
CA HIS A 7 -3.17 8.43 3.37
C HIS A 7 -2.24 7.34 3.86
N THR A 8 -2.52 6.09 3.48
CA THR A 8 -1.73 4.95 3.95
C THR A 8 -0.27 5.09 3.56
N GLY A 9 -0.01 5.38 2.29
CA GLY A 9 1.37 5.50 1.80
C GLY A 9 2.09 6.67 2.42
N PHE A 10 1.41 7.81 2.53
CA PHE A 10 2.01 8.99 3.10
C PHE A 10 2.33 8.78 4.58
N PHE A 11 1.44 8.15 5.33
CA PHE A 11 1.69 7.88 6.74
C PHE A 11 2.87 6.92 6.92
N PHE A 12 2.99 5.89 6.10
CA PHE A 12 4.16 5.02 6.15
C PHE A 12 5.44 5.80 5.93
N TYR A 13 5.44 6.70 4.95
CA TYR A 13 6.59 7.54 4.68
C TYR A 13 6.92 8.40 5.90
N LEU A 14 5.92 9.02 6.50
CA LEU A 14 6.14 9.88 7.66
C LEU A 14 6.64 9.09 8.86
N ILE A 15 6.10 7.89 9.09
CA ILE A 15 6.56 7.05 10.19
C ILE A 15 8.04 6.73 10.03
N MET A 16 8.45 6.35 8.84
CA MET A 16 9.85 6.00 8.61
C MET A 16 10.78 7.20 8.75
N LYS A 17 10.28 8.39 8.41
CA LYS A 17 11.12 9.59 8.45
C LYS A 17 11.07 10.30 9.80
N TYR A 18 9.90 10.31 10.45
CA TYR A 18 9.69 11.09 11.67
C TYR A 18 9.05 10.26 12.76
N LYS A 19 9.49 9.04 12.92
CA LYS A 19 8.82 8.09 13.83
C LYS A 19 8.70 8.58 15.26
N ASN A 20 9.55 9.50 15.68
CA ASN A 20 9.49 10.02 17.04
C ASN A 20 8.53 11.19 17.19
N LEU A 21 7.97 11.70 16.11
CA LEU A 21 7.08 12.85 16.13
C LEU A 21 5.61 12.52 16.10
N PHE A 22 5.26 11.27 15.84
CA PHE A 22 3.88 10.90 15.59
C PHE A 22 3.34 9.88 16.57
N PHE A 23 3.91 9.83 17.76
CA PHE A 23 3.44 8.84 18.73
C PHE A 23 1.98 9.05 19.13
N ASP A 24 1.50 10.29 19.09
CA ASP A 24 0.09 10.58 19.41
C ASP A 24 -0.86 10.01 18.35
N LEU A 25 -0.34 9.69 17.16
CA LEU A 25 -1.12 9.15 16.07
C LEU A 25 -0.97 7.64 15.95
N ASP A 26 -0.29 6.99 16.88
CA ASP A 26 0.03 5.57 16.77
C ASP A 26 -1.20 4.71 16.50
N ASP A 27 -2.27 4.92 17.27
CA ASP A 27 -3.47 4.09 17.11
C ASP A 27 -4.08 4.25 15.73
N THR A 28 -4.16 5.49 15.24
CA THR A 28 -4.72 5.76 13.93
C THR A 28 -3.84 5.18 12.83
N LEU A 29 -2.53 5.39 12.93
CA LEU A 29 -1.60 4.88 11.94
C LEU A 29 -1.59 3.36 11.93
N TRP A 30 -1.67 2.75 13.11
CA TRP A 30 -1.71 1.31 13.20
C TRP A 30 -2.98 0.77 12.55
N ALA A 31 -4.12 1.43 12.77
CA ALA A 31 -5.38 1.01 12.15
C ALA A 31 -5.32 1.12 10.63
N PHE A 32 -4.71 2.18 10.10
CA PHE A 32 -4.50 2.30 8.66
C PHE A 32 -3.62 1.17 8.14
N SER A 33 -2.54 0.87 8.84
CA SER A 33 -1.63 -0.21 8.44
C SER A 33 -2.34 -1.55 8.42
N LEU A 34 -3.12 -1.82 9.47
CA LEU A 34 -3.86 -3.06 9.55
C LEU A 34 -4.89 -3.17 8.46
N ASN A 35 -5.58 -2.06 8.19
CA ASN A 35 -6.60 -2.01 7.16
C ASN A 35 -6.01 -2.28 5.78
N ALA A 36 -4.89 -1.65 5.48
CA ALA A 36 -4.21 -1.87 4.20
C ALA A 36 -3.72 -3.31 4.09
N ARG A 37 -3.13 -3.83 5.16
CA ARG A 37 -2.65 -5.20 5.16
C ARG A 37 -3.78 -6.19 4.90
N ASN A 38 -4.90 -6.00 5.58
CA ASN A 38 -6.04 -6.90 5.40
C ASN A 38 -6.60 -6.82 3.99
N THR A 39 -6.62 -5.63 3.41
CA THR A 39 -7.06 -5.45 2.03
C THR A 39 -6.13 -6.18 1.07
N PHE A 40 -4.82 -6.05 1.26
CA PHE A 40 -3.86 -6.75 0.40
C PHE A 40 -3.94 -8.26 0.59
N GLU A 41 -4.23 -8.73 1.81
CA GLU A 41 -4.37 -10.16 2.04
C GLU A 41 -5.57 -10.72 1.29
N GLU A 42 -6.67 -9.97 1.28
CA GLU A 42 -7.85 -10.35 0.52
C GLU A 42 -7.53 -10.42 -0.97
N ILE A 43 -6.80 -9.44 -1.48
CA ILE A 43 -6.38 -9.41 -2.89
C ILE A 43 -5.45 -10.57 -3.19
N TYR A 44 -4.52 -10.85 -2.30
CA TYR A 44 -3.58 -11.95 -2.47
C TYR A 44 -4.33 -13.26 -2.71
N HIS A 45 -5.35 -13.52 -1.93
CA HIS A 45 -6.14 -14.74 -2.08
C HIS A 45 -7.05 -14.68 -3.31
N LYS A 46 -7.65 -13.53 -3.56
CA LYS A 46 -8.59 -13.39 -4.68
C LYS A 46 -7.91 -13.62 -6.02
N TYR A 47 -6.72 -13.10 -6.19
CA TYR A 47 -5.98 -13.23 -7.45
C TYR A 47 -5.00 -14.39 -7.44
N GLN A 48 -5.05 -15.21 -6.39
CA GLN A 48 -4.21 -16.41 -6.29
C GLN A 48 -2.73 -16.09 -6.44
N PHE A 49 -2.28 -15.06 -5.73
CA PHE A 49 -0.89 -14.62 -5.78
C PHE A 49 0.07 -15.66 -5.19
N ASN A 50 -0.47 -16.69 -4.50
CA ASN A 50 0.36 -17.79 -4.03
C ASN A 50 1.03 -18.53 -5.19
N ARG A 51 0.57 -18.31 -6.42
CA ARG A 51 1.23 -18.86 -7.62
C ARG A 51 2.57 -18.17 -7.88
N TYR A 52 2.74 -16.96 -7.41
CA TYR A 52 3.89 -16.12 -7.74
C TYR A 52 4.79 -15.87 -6.54
N PHE A 53 4.24 -15.82 -5.35
CA PHE A 53 4.98 -15.48 -4.14
C PHE A 53 4.97 -16.66 -3.18
N ASP A 54 6.05 -16.77 -2.38
CA ASP A 54 6.18 -17.85 -1.40
C ASP A 54 5.09 -17.79 -0.34
N SER A 55 4.67 -16.57 0.01
CA SER A 55 3.66 -16.35 1.04
C SER A 55 3.11 -14.94 0.89
N PHE A 56 2.02 -14.66 1.60
CA PHE A 56 1.51 -13.29 1.66
C PHE A 56 2.57 -12.35 2.25
N HIS A 57 3.29 -12.80 3.26
CA HIS A 57 4.34 -11.98 3.87
C HIS A 57 5.40 -11.59 2.83
N HIS A 58 5.78 -12.52 1.98
CA HIS A 58 6.76 -12.26 0.91
C HIS A 58 6.27 -11.15 -0.01
N PHE A 59 5.04 -11.26 -0.48
CA PHE A 59 4.44 -10.24 -1.34
C PHE A 59 4.36 -8.90 -0.64
N TYR A 60 3.85 -8.90 0.59
CA TYR A 60 3.58 -7.66 1.29
C TYR A 60 4.88 -6.94 1.68
N SER A 61 5.93 -7.69 2.01
CA SER A 61 7.22 -7.10 2.31
C SER A 61 7.79 -6.36 1.11
N ILE A 62 7.67 -6.95 -0.07
CA ILE A 62 8.13 -6.29 -1.30
C ILE A 62 7.33 -5.02 -1.52
N TYR A 63 6.01 -5.09 -1.36
CA TYR A 63 5.17 -3.91 -1.53
C TYR A 63 5.55 -2.81 -0.55
N GLN A 64 5.73 -3.14 0.72
CA GLN A 64 6.06 -2.14 1.72
C GLN A 64 7.39 -1.46 1.43
N ASP A 65 8.39 -2.24 1.06
CA ASP A 65 9.70 -1.69 0.77
C ASP A 65 9.67 -0.72 -0.39
N ILE A 66 9.03 -1.11 -1.49
CA ILE A 66 8.98 -0.24 -2.66
C ILE A 66 8.08 0.98 -2.40
N ASN A 67 7.02 0.79 -1.62
CA ASN A 67 6.12 1.89 -1.32
C ASN A 67 6.83 3.02 -0.58
N VAL A 68 7.63 2.68 0.43
CA VAL A 68 8.40 3.68 1.17
C VAL A 68 9.36 4.41 0.24
N LYS A 69 10.06 3.67 -0.60
CA LYS A 69 11.02 4.25 -1.52
C LYS A 69 10.34 5.19 -2.52
N LEU A 70 9.21 4.77 -3.07
CA LEU A 70 8.51 5.57 -4.07
C LEU A 70 7.96 6.86 -3.48
N TRP A 71 7.43 6.80 -2.26
CA TRP A 71 6.95 8.01 -1.61
C TRP A 71 8.07 8.99 -1.34
N ALA A 72 9.26 8.49 -0.98
CA ALA A 72 10.41 9.36 -0.79
C ALA A 72 10.82 10.01 -2.10
N GLU A 73 10.83 9.26 -3.20
CA GLU A 73 11.18 9.81 -4.51
C GLU A 73 10.15 10.84 -4.97
N TYR A 74 8.89 10.57 -4.71
CA TYR A 74 7.85 11.53 -5.05
C TYR A 74 8.02 12.82 -4.23
N GLY A 75 8.32 12.69 -2.95
CA GLY A 75 8.56 13.85 -2.11
C GLY A 75 9.76 14.66 -2.55
N ASP A 76 10.74 14.02 -3.16
CA ASP A 76 11.93 14.70 -3.71
C ASP A 76 11.73 15.23 -5.13
N GLY A 77 10.54 15.03 -5.69
CA GLY A 77 10.25 15.51 -7.03
C GLY A 77 10.85 14.67 -8.15
N LYS A 78 11.31 13.46 -7.83
CA LYS A 78 11.98 12.62 -8.82
C LYS A 78 11.01 11.85 -9.71
N ILE A 79 9.79 11.60 -9.22
CA ILE A 79 8.78 10.88 -9.96
C ILE A 79 7.45 11.60 -9.80
N THR A 80 6.53 11.33 -10.74
CA THR A 80 5.19 11.90 -10.67
C THR A 80 4.30 11.01 -9.79
N LYS A 81 3.14 11.56 -9.42
CA LYS A 81 2.16 10.78 -8.67
C LYS A 81 1.69 9.58 -9.46
N GLN A 82 1.53 9.74 -10.77
CA GLN A 82 1.12 8.65 -11.64
C GLN A 82 2.16 7.54 -11.66
N GLN A 83 3.43 7.91 -11.75
CA GLN A 83 4.51 6.92 -11.71
C GLN A 83 4.54 6.18 -10.38
N LEU A 84 4.34 6.90 -9.29
CA LEU A 84 4.29 6.28 -7.98
C LEU A 84 3.17 5.25 -7.91
N ASN A 85 1.96 5.63 -8.33
CA ASN A 85 0.81 4.74 -8.25
C ASN A 85 0.94 3.52 -9.13
N ASN A 86 1.52 3.71 -10.32
CA ASN A 86 1.70 2.57 -11.23
C ASN A 86 2.74 1.60 -10.69
N GLU A 87 3.86 2.12 -10.22
CA GLU A 87 4.98 1.27 -9.89
C GLU A 87 4.77 0.50 -8.60
N ARG A 88 4.12 1.08 -7.61
CA ARG A 88 3.99 0.39 -6.33
C ARG A 88 3.14 -0.87 -6.42
N PHE A 89 2.20 -0.93 -7.36
CA PHE A 89 1.39 -2.13 -7.55
C PHE A 89 2.04 -3.10 -8.53
N TYR A 90 2.75 -2.59 -9.51
CA TYR A 90 3.35 -3.44 -10.53
C TYR A 90 4.69 -4.01 -10.09
N TYR A 91 5.47 -3.26 -9.31
CA TYR A 91 6.81 -3.68 -8.93
C TYR A 91 6.85 -5.06 -8.25
N PRO A 92 5.96 -5.35 -7.28
CA PRO A 92 6.00 -6.67 -6.65
C PRO A 92 5.85 -7.81 -7.66
N LEU A 93 4.98 -7.64 -8.65
CA LEU A 93 4.82 -8.66 -9.69
C LEU A 93 6.08 -8.78 -10.54
N LYS A 94 6.65 -7.64 -10.95
CA LYS A 94 7.87 -7.68 -11.75
C LYS A 94 9.01 -8.34 -11.01
N SER A 95 9.08 -8.16 -9.71
CA SER A 95 10.18 -8.72 -8.91
C SER A 95 10.21 -10.23 -8.92
N VAL A 96 9.09 -10.87 -9.23
CA VAL A 96 9.01 -12.32 -9.32
C VAL A 96 8.79 -12.79 -10.77
N GLY A 97 9.07 -11.91 -11.73
CA GLY A 97 9.04 -12.27 -13.14
C GLY A 97 7.67 -12.23 -13.78
N VAL A 98 6.70 -11.60 -13.16
CA VAL A 98 5.34 -11.51 -13.71
C VAL A 98 5.18 -10.12 -14.34
N PHE A 99 5.35 -10.06 -15.65
CA PHE A 99 5.30 -8.80 -16.39
C PHE A 99 3.92 -8.62 -17.01
N ASP A 100 2.91 -8.53 -16.14
CA ASP A 100 1.51 -8.40 -16.54
C ASP A 100 0.97 -7.10 -15.99
N GLU A 101 1.09 -6.05 -16.80
CA GLU A 101 0.65 -4.72 -16.38
C GLU A 101 -0.87 -4.66 -16.21
N THR A 102 -1.60 -5.41 -17.03
CA THR A 102 -3.05 -5.46 -16.90
C THR A 102 -3.47 -6.02 -15.55
N LEU A 103 -2.79 -7.09 -15.11
CA LEU A 103 -3.06 -7.65 -13.78
C LEU A 103 -2.75 -6.62 -12.70
N ALA A 104 -1.64 -5.90 -12.83
CA ALA A 104 -1.28 -4.87 -11.86
C ALA A 104 -2.36 -3.80 -11.78
N GLN A 105 -2.86 -3.34 -12.92
CA GLN A 105 -3.91 -2.34 -12.96
C GLN A 105 -5.21 -2.86 -12.37
N THR A 106 -5.54 -4.11 -12.64
CA THR A 106 -6.77 -4.73 -12.17
C THR A 106 -6.78 -4.84 -10.66
N TYR A 107 -5.71 -5.37 -10.08
CA TYR A 107 -5.72 -5.53 -8.62
C TYR A 107 -5.54 -4.20 -7.91
N SER A 108 -4.87 -3.24 -8.55
CA SER A 108 -4.77 -1.89 -8.02
C SER A 108 -6.15 -1.24 -7.91
N ALA A 109 -6.95 -1.34 -8.97
CA ALA A 109 -8.31 -0.81 -8.95
C ALA A 109 -9.14 -1.48 -7.86
N ASN A 110 -8.98 -2.79 -7.71
CA ASN A 110 -9.72 -3.52 -6.70
C ASN A 110 -9.28 -3.11 -5.28
N PHE A 111 -8.00 -2.82 -5.10
CA PHE A 111 -7.51 -2.32 -3.83
C PHE A 111 -8.23 -1.02 -3.45
N PHE A 112 -8.33 -0.09 -4.39
CA PHE A 112 -9.00 1.18 -4.13
C PHE A 112 -10.50 1.01 -3.89
N GLU A 113 -11.10 -0.01 -4.45
CA GLU A 113 -12.50 -0.32 -4.16
C GLU A 113 -12.70 -0.90 -2.78
N LEU A 114 -11.77 -1.74 -2.35
CA LEU A 114 -11.91 -2.47 -1.10
C LEU A 114 -11.52 -1.65 0.13
N ILE A 115 -10.55 -0.77 -0.02
CA ILE A 115 -10.02 -0.11 1.17
C ILE A 115 -11.05 0.74 1.90
N PRO A 116 -11.96 1.47 1.23
CA PRO A 116 -13.01 2.20 1.95
C PRO A 116 -13.96 1.29 2.71
N THR A 117 -14.17 0.05 2.25
CA THR A 117 -15.07 -0.86 2.95
C THR A 117 -14.49 -1.33 4.27
N LYS A 118 -13.18 -1.15 4.47
CA LYS A 118 -12.49 -1.53 5.70
C LYS A 118 -12.41 -0.37 6.69
N SER A 119 -12.90 0.80 6.31
CA SER A 119 -12.72 1.99 7.14
C SER A 119 -13.39 1.87 8.50
N ALA A 120 -14.35 0.95 8.64
CA ALA A 120 -14.98 0.71 9.93
C ALA A 120 -14.00 0.21 10.97
N LEU A 121 -12.84 -0.30 10.54
CA LEU A 121 -11.79 -0.74 11.45
C LEU A 121 -10.97 0.40 12.01
N MET A 122 -11.25 1.63 11.56
CA MET A 122 -10.55 2.82 12.02
C MET A 122 -11.52 3.72 12.73
N PRO A 123 -11.82 3.44 13.99
CA PRO A 123 -12.90 4.13 14.69
C PRO A 123 -12.71 5.64 14.80
N HIS A 124 -11.50 6.12 14.72
CA HIS A 124 -11.22 7.55 14.83
C HIS A 124 -11.10 8.24 13.50
N ALA A 125 -11.34 7.55 12.41
CA ALA A 125 -11.12 8.13 11.09
C ALA A 125 -12.03 9.31 10.81
N LYS A 126 -13.21 9.32 11.40
CA LYS A 126 -14.18 10.37 11.15
C LYS A 126 -14.03 11.57 12.08
N GLU A 127 -13.14 11.50 13.00
CA GLU A 127 -12.91 12.57 13.94
C GLU A 127 -11.68 13.37 13.58
#